data_3c6c226422c91112ba9f18b62f12f1a5
#
_entry.id   3c6c226422c91112ba9f18b62f12f1a5
#
_cell.length_a   1.000
_cell.length_b   1.000
_cell.length_c   1.000
_cell.angle_alpha   90.00
_cell.angle_beta   90.00
_cell.angle_gamma   90.00
#
_symmetry.space_group_name_H-M   'P 1'
#
loop_
_entity.id
_entity.type
_entity.pdbx_description
1 polymer ?
#
loop_
_entity_poly.entity_id
_entity_poly.type
_entity_poly.pdbx_seq_one_letter_code
_entity_poly.pdbx_strand_id
1 'polypeptide(L)'
;MISSANQPAGSRTIASGETSWARLRQFLIANHRSIVAREVTNENAVHLYSLGNWWLAFDRSAFQLSAIFPDAGTTALNFQDSPSPVLMISVSDDSLSKIVGKHSTRAISPEHIVLHIKKLNSGEYRLWRSLKLGEMDVNCHF
;
A
#
# COMPACT_ATOMS: atom_id res chain seq x y z
N MET A 1 -18.20 -14.59 17.64
CA MET A 1 -18.36 -13.84 16.88
C MET A 1 -17.93 -13.78 16.48
N ILE A 2 -17.99 -13.72 16.86
CA ILE A 2 -18.11 -13.04 16.28
C ILE A 2 -17.59 -12.93 16.15
N SER A 3 -17.89 -13.17 16.79
CA SER A 3 -17.91 -12.53 16.17
C SER A 3 -17.44 -12.51 15.98
N SER A 4 -17.84 -12.79 16.70
CA SER A 4 -17.88 -12.35 16.07
C SER A 4 -17.53 -12.39 15.76
N ALA A 5 -18.07 -12.60 16.55
CA ALA A 5 -18.14 -12.27 15.82
C ALA A 5 -17.91 -12.28 15.48
N ASN A 6 -18.07 -12.67 15.71
CA ASN A 6 -18.22 -12.30 15.01
C ASN A 6 -17.99 -12.26 14.67
N GLN A 7 -18.39 -12.41 15.07
CA GLN A 7 -18.60 -12.10 14.42
C GLN A 7 -18.37 -12.00 14.01
N PRO A 8 -18.81 -11.85 14.61
CA PRO A 8 -18.84 -11.66 13.96
C PRO A 8 -18.44 -11.62 13.50
N ALA A 9 -18.95 -11.97 13.97
CA ALA A 9 -18.80 -11.62 13.16
C ALA A 9 -18.74 -11.42 12.66
N GLY A 10 -18.92 -11.54 12.79
CA GLY A 10 -18.99 -11.03 12.04
C GLY A 10 -18.87 -10.63 11.80
N SER A 11 -19.56 -10.64 11.80
CA SER A 11 -19.45 -10.09 11.44
C SER A 11 -19.06 -9.86 11.16
N ARG A 12 -19.80 -9.67 11.04
CA ARG A 12 -19.18 -9.31 10.44
C ARG A 12 -18.68 -9.26 9.14
N THR A 13 -19.45 -9.36 8.05
CA THR A 13 -18.61 -9.68 6.94
C THR A 13 -18.81 -8.74 5.75
N ILE A 14 -20.05 -8.58 5.27
CA ILE A 14 -20.35 -7.60 4.21
C ILE A 14 -20.13 -6.19 4.72
N ALA A 15 -20.62 -5.95 5.91
CA ALA A 15 -20.38 -4.66 6.58
C ALA A 15 -18.89 -4.42 6.80
N SER A 16 -18.11 -5.49 7.04
CA SER A 16 -16.66 -5.36 7.17
C SER A 16 -16.02 -4.90 5.87
N GLY A 17 -16.47 -5.39 4.71
CA GLY A 17 -15.97 -4.96 3.43
C GLY A 17 -16.23 -3.48 3.18
N GLU A 18 -17.44 -3.02 3.45
CA GLU A 18 -17.79 -1.60 3.33
C GLU A 18 -16.97 -0.74 4.30
N THR A 19 -16.82 -1.21 5.53
CA THR A 19 -16.03 -0.51 6.55
C THR A 19 -14.57 -0.40 6.12
N SER A 20 -14.01 -1.47 5.57
CA SER A 20 -12.63 -1.46 5.09
C SER A 20 -12.43 -0.48 3.95
N TRP A 21 -13.37 -0.42 3.02
CA TRP A 21 -13.32 0.54 1.92
C TRP A 21 -13.41 1.98 2.44
N ALA A 22 -14.33 2.24 3.36
CA ALA A 22 -14.50 3.57 3.94
C ALA A 22 -13.24 4.01 4.69
N ARG A 23 -12.61 3.10 5.43
CA ARG A 23 -11.38 3.38 6.15
C ARG A 23 -10.23 3.69 5.19
N LEU A 24 -10.10 2.91 4.12
CA LEU A 24 -9.08 3.15 3.10
C LEU A 24 -9.29 4.51 2.46
N ARG A 25 -10.53 4.83 2.08
CA ARG A 25 -10.86 6.11 1.48
C ARG A 25 -10.51 7.28 2.40
N GLN A 26 -10.88 7.19 3.67
CA GLN A 26 -10.56 8.23 4.64
C GLN A 26 -9.05 8.40 4.80
N PHE A 27 -8.33 7.29 4.90
CA PHE A 27 -6.87 7.32 5.01
C PHE A 27 -6.24 8.00 3.81
N LEU A 28 -6.67 7.65 2.60
CA LEU A 28 -6.11 8.20 1.37
C LEU A 28 -6.43 9.69 1.22
N ILE A 29 -7.66 10.08 1.47
CA ILE A 29 -8.05 11.49 1.39
C ILE A 29 -7.21 12.33 2.36
N ALA A 30 -6.98 11.82 3.56
CA ALA A 30 -6.24 12.57 4.58
C ALA A 30 -4.74 12.59 4.32
N ASN A 31 -4.16 11.58 3.65
CA ASN A 31 -2.71 11.37 3.66
C ASN A 31 -2.04 11.33 2.29
N HIS A 32 -2.80 11.29 1.18
CA HIS A 32 -2.18 11.04 -0.13
C HIS A 32 -1.14 12.09 -0.52
N ARG A 33 -1.34 13.34 -0.16
CA ARG A 33 -0.38 14.40 -0.52
C ARG A 33 0.97 14.19 0.14
N SER A 34 0.97 13.87 1.42
CA SER A 34 2.22 13.62 2.15
C SER A 34 2.88 12.34 1.67
N ILE A 35 2.08 11.32 1.35
CA ILE A 35 2.59 10.06 0.84
C ILE A 35 3.27 10.28 -0.52
N VAL A 36 2.60 10.94 -1.45
CA VAL A 36 3.15 11.21 -2.78
C VAL A 36 4.41 12.06 -2.69
N ALA A 37 4.40 13.10 -1.85
CA ALA A 37 5.56 13.95 -1.67
C ALA A 37 6.77 13.15 -1.16
N ARG A 38 6.54 12.22 -0.25
CA ARG A 38 7.60 11.36 0.28
C ARG A 38 8.13 10.40 -0.79
N GLU A 39 7.25 9.88 -1.65
CA GLU A 39 7.64 8.93 -2.68
C GLU A 39 8.45 9.58 -3.80
N VAL A 40 8.22 10.83 -4.11
CA VAL A 40 8.94 11.53 -5.18
C VAL A 40 10.47 11.49 -4.97
N THR A 41 10.91 11.57 -3.71
CA THR A 41 12.33 11.56 -3.37
C THR A 41 12.81 10.23 -2.78
N ASN A 42 11.95 9.23 -2.73
CA ASN A 42 12.30 7.94 -2.14
C ASN A 42 13.20 7.15 -3.07
N GLU A 43 14.40 6.79 -2.62
CA GLU A 43 15.38 6.03 -3.40
C GLU A 43 15.72 4.66 -2.83
N ASN A 44 15.59 4.48 -1.52
CA ASN A 44 16.15 3.28 -0.87
C ASN A 44 15.30 2.76 0.28
N ALA A 45 14.02 3.05 0.28
CA ALA A 45 13.15 2.65 1.37
C ALA A 45 11.80 2.16 0.86
N VAL A 46 11.17 1.27 1.63
CA VAL A 46 9.77 0.92 1.45
C VAL A 46 9.03 1.51 2.63
N HIS A 47 8.19 2.51 2.36
CA HIS A 47 7.30 3.08 3.35
C HIS A 47 6.02 2.26 3.39
N LEU A 48 5.69 1.75 4.56
CA LEU A 48 4.52 0.91 4.76
C LEU A 48 3.58 1.56 5.77
N TYR A 49 2.31 1.63 5.41
CA TYR A 49 1.27 2.26 6.22
C TYR A 49 0.24 1.23 6.64
N SER A 50 0.00 1.13 7.94
CA SER A 50 -0.94 0.14 8.48
C SER A 50 -2.38 0.58 8.29
N LEU A 51 -3.21 -0.34 7.83
CA LEU A 51 -4.64 -0.15 7.75
C LEU A 51 -5.31 -1.47 8.11
N GLY A 52 -5.75 -1.58 9.36
CA GLY A 52 -6.27 -2.84 9.88
C GLY A 52 -5.19 -3.93 9.87
N ASN A 53 -5.48 -5.05 9.23
CA ASN A 53 -4.55 -6.17 9.14
C ASN A 53 -3.68 -6.11 7.87
N TRP A 54 -3.67 -4.98 7.19
CA TRP A 54 -2.95 -4.80 5.94
C TRP A 54 -1.93 -3.69 6.05
N TRP A 55 -0.88 -3.81 5.24
CA TRP A 55 0.14 -2.78 5.08
C TRP A 55 0.13 -2.31 3.65
N LEU A 56 0.11 -1.00 3.47
CA LEU A 56 0.00 -0.36 2.16
C LEU A 56 1.32 0.28 1.78
N ALA A 57 1.69 0.14 0.51
CA ALA A 57 2.84 0.84 -0.06
C ALA A 57 2.41 1.52 -1.36
N PHE A 58 3.05 2.65 -1.68
CA PHE A 58 2.65 3.48 -2.81
C PHE A 58 3.83 3.78 -3.72
N ASP A 59 3.57 3.87 -5.01
CA ASP A 59 4.53 4.27 -6.05
C ASP A 59 5.89 3.57 -5.92
N ARG A 60 6.96 4.29 -5.62
CA ARG A 60 8.30 3.70 -5.53
C ARG A 60 8.41 2.64 -4.44
N SER A 61 7.76 2.87 -3.31
CA SER A 61 7.67 1.86 -2.25
C SER A 61 6.92 0.62 -2.74
N ALA A 62 5.83 0.81 -3.49
CA ALA A 62 5.07 -0.31 -4.07
C ALA A 62 5.92 -1.10 -5.06
N PHE A 63 6.69 -0.43 -5.90
CA PHE A 63 7.60 -1.09 -6.82
C PHE A 63 8.61 -1.97 -6.08
N GLN A 64 9.26 -1.42 -5.06
CA GLN A 64 10.24 -2.16 -4.28
C GLN A 64 9.60 -3.33 -3.54
N LEU A 65 8.39 -3.12 -3.01
CA LEU A 65 7.67 -4.19 -2.31
C LEU A 65 7.26 -5.30 -3.28
N SER A 66 6.93 -4.96 -4.53
CA SER A 66 6.54 -5.94 -5.54
C SER A 66 7.66 -6.92 -5.88
N ALA A 67 8.91 -6.49 -5.73
CA ALA A 67 10.05 -7.38 -5.93
C ALA A 67 10.14 -8.44 -4.83
N ILE A 68 9.65 -8.12 -3.63
CA ILE A 68 9.63 -9.03 -2.49
C ILE A 68 8.36 -9.91 -2.54
N PHE A 69 7.24 -9.32 -2.94
CA PHE A 69 5.94 -10.01 -3.01
C PHE A 69 5.38 -9.90 -4.44
N PRO A 70 5.91 -10.71 -5.38
CA PRO A 70 5.52 -10.59 -6.78
C PRO A 70 4.04 -10.89 -7.06
N ASP A 71 3.38 -11.63 -6.16
CA ASP A 71 1.97 -11.97 -6.32
C ASP A 71 1.01 -10.94 -5.71
N ALA A 72 1.54 -9.90 -5.08
CA ALA A 72 0.69 -8.86 -4.48
C ALA A 72 0.00 -8.06 -5.57
N GLY A 73 -1.32 -7.84 -5.40
CA GLY A 73 -2.11 -7.10 -6.36
C GLY A 73 -1.78 -5.61 -6.34
N THR A 74 -1.82 -5.00 -7.51
CA THR A 74 -1.57 -3.57 -7.69
C THR A 74 -2.86 -2.85 -8.07
N THR A 75 -3.12 -1.70 -7.45
CA THR A 75 -4.29 -0.88 -7.71
C THR A 75 -3.85 0.52 -8.12
N ALA A 76 -4.48 1.10 -9.14
CA ALA A 76 -4.25 2.48 -9.52
C ALA A 76 -5.26 3.39 -8.82
N LEU A 77 -4.76 4.44 -8.19
CA LEU A 77 -5.57 5.40 -7.44
C LEU A 77 -5.52 6.75 -8.15
N ASN A 78 -6.69 7.31 -8.45
CA ASN A 78 -6.79 8.61 -9.10
C ASN A 78 -7.35 9.64 -8.12
N PHE A 79 -6.58 10.70 -7.87
CA PHE A 79 -6.99 11.78 -6.99
C PHE A 79 -7.27 13.01 -7.84
N GLN A 80 -8.32 13.77 -7.50
CA GLN A 80 -8.71 14.95 -8.27
C GLN A 80 -7.61 16.00 -8.35
N ASP A 81 -6.80 16.12 -7.31
CA ASP A 81 -5.74 17.11 -7.22
C ASP A 81 -4.39 16.60 -7.71
N SER A 82 -4.35 15.42 -8.31
CA SER A 82 -3.10 14.82 -8.80
C SER A 82 -3.21 14.54 -10.29
N PRO A 83 -2.23 14.97 -11.11
CA PRO A 83 -2.29 14.75 -12.56
C PRO A 83 -2.00 13.31 -12.97
N SER A 84 -1.39 12.53 -12.10
CA SER A 84 -0.99 11.15 -12.41
C SER A 84 -1.56 10.19 -11.39
N PRO A 85 -1.92 8.96 -11.82
CA PRO A 85 -2.34 7.93 -10.88
C PRO A 85 -1.23 7.56 -9.91
N VAL A 86 -1.61 7.12 -8.72
CA VAL A 86 -0.70 6.59 -7.71
C VAL A 86 -0.92 5.09 -7.64
N LEU A 87 0.14 4.31 -7.77
CA LEU A 87 0.04 2.85 -7.67
C LEU A 87 0.16 2.42 -6.21
N MET A 88 -0.70 1.49 -5.81
CA MET A 88 -0.74 0.96 -4.45
C MET A 88 -0.64 -0.55 -4.46
N ILE A 89 0.16 -1.10 -3.56
CA ILE A 89 0.22 -2.54 -3.27
C ILE A 89 -0.13 -2.71 -1.79
N SER A 90 -0.87 -3.78 -1.49
CA SER A 90 -1.17 -4.14 -0.11
C SER A 90 -0.68 -5.55 0.18
N VAL A 91 -0.15 -5.74 1.37
CA VAL A 91 0.27 -7.06 1.86
C VAL A 91 -0.32 -7.26 3.25
N SER A 92 -0.59 -8.51 3.60
CA SER A 92 -1.14 -8.82 4.91
C SER A 92 -0.07 -8.67 5.98
N ASP A 93 -0.54 -8.43 7.20
CA ASP A 93 0.36 -8.37 8.36
C ASP A 93 1.16 -9.65 8.52
N ASP A 94 0.53 -10.81 8.30
CA ASP A 94 1.21 -12.11 8.36
C ASP A 94 2.33 -12.22 7.33
N SER A 95 2.07 -11.80 6.09
CA SER A 95 3.07 -11.85 5.03
C SER A 95 4.24 -10.93 5.35
N LEU A 96 3.96 -9.73 5.82
CA LEU A 96 5.00 -8.77 6.15
C LEU A 96 5.88 -9.26 7.30
N SER A 97 5.27 -9.88 8.32
CA SER A 97 6.01 -10.36 9.49
C SER A 97 7.09 -11.38 9.14
N LYS A 98 6.90 -12.10 8.03
CA LYS A 98 7.89 -13.10 7.58
C LYS A 98 9.16 -12.49 7.02
N ILE A 99 9.13 -11.24 6.60
CA ILE A 99 10.29 -10.59 5.97
C ILE A 99 10.91 -9.49 6.82
N VAL A 100 10.22 -8.98 7.83
CA VAL A 100 10.69 -7.85 8.63
C VAL A 100 12.07 -8.11 9.22
N GLY A 101 12.32 -9.35 9.68
CA GLY A 101 13.61 -9.71 10.25
C GLY A 101 14.75 -9.78 9.25
N LYS A 102 14.46 -9.75 7.95
CA LYS A 102 15.47 -9.85 6.89
C LYS A 102 15.91 -8.49 6.36
N HIS A 103 15.29 -7.42 6.82
CA HIS A 103 15.56 -6.06 6.35
C HIS A 103 15.73 -5.14 7.54
N SER A 104 16.58 -4.12 7.38
CA SER A 104 16.69 -3.08 8.38
C SER A 104 15.35 -2.31 8.43
N THR A 105 14.74 -2.25 9.59
CA THR A 105 13.40 -1.72 9.77
C THR A 105 13.41 -0.60 10.81
N ARG A 106 12.67 0.46 10.54
CA ARG A 106 12.51 1.57 11.48
C ARG A 106 11.03 1.91 11.58
N ALA A 107 10.53 1.98 12.81
CA ALA A 107 9.15 2.42 13.06
C ALA A 107 9.14 3.93 13.23
N ILE A 108 8.37 4.63 12.39
CA ILE A 108 8.14 6.06 12.53
C ILE A 108 6.99 6.26 13.51
N SER A 109 5.97 5.41 13.40
CA SER A 109 4.84 5.34 14.33
C SER A 109 4.31 3.91 14.32
N PRO A 110 3.37 3.54 15.19
CA PRO A 110 2.76 2.20 15.10
C PRO A 110 2.09 1.92 13.75
N GLU A 111 1.67 2.98 13.03
CA GLU A 111 0.99 2.86 11.75
C GLU A 111 1.90 3.11 10.54
N HIS A 112 3.18 3.42 10.76
CA HIS A 112 4.09 3.73 9.65
C HIS A 112 5.47 3.18 9.95
N ILE A 113 5.88 2.15 9.19
CA ILE A 113 7.22 1.57 9.29
C ILE A 113 7.96 1.75 7.97
N VAL A 114 9.28 1.68 8.03
CA VAL A 114 10.15 1.85 6.88
C VAL A 114 11.11 0.66 6.82
N LEU A 115 11.13 -0.01 5.68
CA LEU A 115 12.16 -1.02 5.39
C LEU A 115 13.26 -0.34 4.57
N HIS A 116 14.51 -0.51 4.99
CA HIS A 116 15.65 0.00 4.22
C HIS A 116 16.13 -1.07 3.26
N ILE A 117 16.24 -0.72 1.99
CA ILE A 117 16.58 -1.65 0.92
C ILE A 117 17.61 -1.01 0.01
N LYS A 118 18.03 -1.74 -1.03
CA LYS A 118 18.93 -1.22 -2.04
C LYS A 118 18.38 0.02 -2.73
N LYS A 119 19.27 0.83 -3.27
CA LYS A 119 18.86 1.99 -4.06
C LYS A 119 17.98 1.55 -5.23
N LEU A 120 16.90 2.27 -5.44
CA LEU A 120 15.94 2.03 -6.50
C LEU A 120 16.55 2.36 -7.86
N ASN A 121 16.31 1.49 -8.85
CA ASN A 121 16.62 1.79 -10.24
C ASN A 121 15.45 2.55 -10.85
N SER A 122 15.65 3.84 -11.15
CA SER A 122 14.58 4.70 -11.64
C SER A 122 14.02 4.26 -12.99
N GLY A 123 14.88 3.72 -13.86
CA GLY A 123 14.43 3.21 -15.17
C GLY A 123 13.52 2.00 -15.02
N GLU A 124 13.90 1.07 -14.14
CA GLU A 124 13.08 -0.11 -13.86
C GLU A 124 11.76 0.28 -13.20
N TYR A 125 11.77 1.23 -12.31
CA TYR A 125 10.54 1.72 -11.69
C TYR A 125 9.60 2.32 -12.76
N ARG A 126 10.12 3.17 -13.63
CA ARG A 126 9.29 3.79 -14.67
C ARG A 126 8.69 2.75 -15.60
N LEU A 127 9.47 1.73 -15.98
CA LEU A 127 8.97 0.65 -16.83
C LEU A 127 7.87 -0.14 -16.11
N TRP A 128 8.12 -0.54 -14.87
CA TRP A 128 7.13 -1.25 -14.06
C TRP A 128 5.83 -0.45 -13.96
N ARG A 129 5.94 0.86 -13.69
CA ARG A 129 4.78 1.74 -13.56
C ARG A 129 3.98 1.79 -14.85
N SER A 130 4.66 1.96 -15.99
CA SER A 130 4.00 1.99 -17.30
C SER A 130 3.28 0.69 -17.61
N LEU A 131 3.94 -0.44 -17.33
CA LEU A 131 3.34 -1.76 -17.57
C LEU A 131 2.11 -1.97 -16.69
N LYS A 132 2.19 -1.62 -15.43
CA LYS A 132 1.05 -1.79 -14.51
C LYS A 132 -0.12 -0.91 -14.89
N LEU A 133 0.11 0.33 -15.25
CA LEU A 133 -0.96 1.22 -15.69
C LEU A 133 -1.60 0.75 -16.98
N GLY A 134 -0.82 0.16 -17.89
CA GLY A 134 -1.35 -0.41 -19.12
C GLY A 134 -2.20 -1.67 -18.93
N GLU A 135 -1.97 -2.40 -17.85
CA GLU A 135 -2.71 -3.63 -17.54
C GLU A 135 -4.04 -3.37 -16.83
N MET A 136 -4.22 -2.17 -16.28
CA MET A 136 -5.37 -1.90 -15.40
C MET A 136 -6.55 -1.36 -16.18
N ASP A 137 -7.67 -2.11 -16.09
CA ASP A 137 -8.93 -1.69 -16.72
C ASP A 137 -9.77 -0.81 -15.80
N VAL A 138 -9.60 -0.96 -14.49
CA VAL A 138 -10.43 -0.25 -13.50
C VAL A 138 -9.53 0.46 -12.51
N ASN A 139 -9.79 1.75 -12.34
CA ASN A 139 -9.08 2.59 -11.39
C ASN A 139 -10.04 3.07 -10.30
N CYS A 140 -9.51 3.28 -9.10
CA CYS A 140 -10.27 3.89 -8.02
C CYS A 140 -10.12 5.41 -8.09
N HIS A 141 -11.22 6.12 -7.90
CA HIS A 141 -11.25 7.59 -7.98
C HIS A 141 -11.61 8.20 -6.62
N PHE A 142 -10.91 9.27 -6.29
CA PHE A 142 -11.11 9.97 -5.00
C PHE A 142 -11.26 11.47 -5.19
#